data_6d340fc756c00ad9dd9e90be05cc715a
#
_entry.id   6d340fc756c00ad9dd9e90be05cc715a
#
_cell.length_a   1.000
_cell.length_b   1.000
_cell.length_c   1.000
_cell.angle_alpha   90.00
_cell.angle_beta   90.00
_cell.angle_gamma   90.00
#
_symmetry.space_group_name_H-M   'P 1'
#
loop_
_entity.id
_entity.type
_entity.pdbx_description
1 polymer ?
#
loop_
_entity_poly.entity_id
_entity_poly.type
_entity_poly.pdbx_seq_one_letter_code
_entity_poly.pdbx_strand_id
1 'polypeptide(L)'
;MNIEKFETLNSIYKPLHERAKSIINELKKNNYKFEWGYFGQHYIKHNNNWLVEYFPIPVIDVNGICEIGIDLEHIFIEYKMLKQTALKYDFNKLTKYKFEVYGVENYLNDFYNAEMDLNNIKSRILESEEKEVGISIFLDIEICFDDILVAIKDIELCR
;
A
#
# COMPACT_ATOMS: atom_id res chain seq x y z
N MET A 1 10.84 24.64 -14.93
CA MET A 1 10.99 24.28 -13.50
C MET A 1 12.21 24.97 -12.95
N ASN A 2 12.13 25.59 -11.77
CA ASN A 2 13.27 26.26 -11.12
C ASN A 2 14.27 25.18 -10.66
N ILE A 3 15.58 25.45 -10.74
CA ILE A 3 16.67 24.54 -10.33
C ILE A 3 16.48 24.10 -8.87
N GLU A 4 16.16 25.02 -7.98
CA GLU A 4 15.91 24.74 -6.57
C GLU A 4 14.77 23.72 -6.35
N LYS A 5 13.67 23.85 -7.11
CA LYS A 5 12.59 22.86 -7.08
C LYS A 5 13.02 21.50 -7.59
N PHE A 6 13.87 21.47 -8.62
CA PHE A 6 14.41 20.23 -9.17
C PHE A 6 15.31 19.52 -8.16
N GLU A 7 16.20 20.24 -7.49
CA GLU A 7 17.10 19.68 -6.47
C GLU A 7 16.31 19.15 -5.28
N THR A 8 15.27 19.89 -4.84
CA THR A 8 14.40 19.45 -3.76
C THR A 8 13.65 18.17 -4.14
N LEU A 9 13.04 18.11 -5.34
CA LEU A 9 12.38 16.91 -5.84
C LEU A 9 13.33 15.72 -5.91
N ASN A 10 14.53 15.92 -6.43
CA ASN A 10 15.52 14.85 -6.55
C ASN A 10 15.95 14.33 -5.18
N SER A 11 16.10 15.19 -4.18
CA SER A 11 16.42 14.78 -2.81
C SER A 11 15.34 13.93 -2.15
N ILE A 12 14.07 14.18 -2.48
CA ILE A 12 12.93 13.41 -2.00
C ILE A 12 12.81 12.08 -2.77
N TYR A 13 12.96 12.13 -4.08
CA TYR A 13 12.71 10.99 -4.97
C TYR A 13 13.78 9.92 -4.92
N LYS A 14 15.04 10.31 -4.81
CA LYS A 14 16.17 9.39 -4.80
C LYS A 14 16.08 8.32 -3.71
N PRO A 15 15.78 8.66 -2.44
CA PRO A 15 15.59 7.64 -1.40
C PRO A 15 14.50 6.63 -1.71
N LEU A 16 13.35 7.08 -2.25
CA LEU A 16 12.24 6.18 -2.65
C LEU A 16 12.69 5.18 -3.71
N HIS A 17 13.41 5.67 -4.71
CA HIS A 17 13.94 4.85 -5.79
C HIS A 17 14.98 3.83 -5.29
N GLU A 18 15.87 4.24 -4.41
CA GLU A 18 16.85 3.35 -3.79
C GLU A 18 16.18 2.29 -2.92
N ARG A 19 15.12 2.67 -2.20
CA ARG A 19 14.33 1.73 -1.40
C ARG A 19 13.62 0.70 -2.28
N ALA A 20 12.99 1.14 -3.37
CA ALA A 20 12.38 0.24 -4.34
C ALA A 20 13.38 -0.76 -4.92
N LYS A 21 14.57 -0.29 -5.32
CA LYS A 21 15.66 -1.16 -5.80
C LYS A 21 16.08 -2.20 -4.76
N SER A 22 16.18 -1.81 -3.50
CA SER A 22 16.52 -2.73 -2.41
C SER A 22 15.49 -3.86 -2.31
N ILE A 23 14.20 -3.53 -2.29
CA ILE A 23 13.11 -4.52 -2.23
C ILE A 23 13.13 -5.41 -3.47
N ILE A 24 13.28 -4.86 -4.67
CA ILE A 24 13.37 -5.61 -5.93
C ILE A 24 14.52 -6.61 -5.89
N ASN A 25 15.70 -6.22 -5.38
CA ASN A 25 16.83 -7.10 -5.28
C ASN A 25 16.58 -8.27 -4.32
N GLU A 26 15.92 -8.02 -3.20
CA GLU A 26 15.55 -9.08 -2.24
C GLU A 26 14.47 -10.00 -2.81
N LEU A 27 13.47 -9.48 -3.53
CA LEU A 27 12.48 -10.30 -4.24
C LEU A 27 13.17 -11.25 -5.26
N LYS A 28 14.14 -10.73 -6.03
CA LYS A 28 14.93 -11.54 -6.97
C LYS A 28 15.69 -12.66 -6.26
N LYS A 29 16.39 -12.35 -5.17
CA LYS A 29 17.13 -13.34 -4.37
C LYS A 29 16.23 -14.46 -3.84
N ASN A 30 15.00 -14.12 -3.49
CA ASN A 30 13.99 -15.06 -2.97
C ASN A 30 13.13 -15.71 -4.07
N ASN A 31 13.50 -15.54 -5.35
CA ASN A 31 12.82 -16.13 -6.51
C ASN A 31 11.35 -15.73 -6.67
N TYR A 32 10.95 -14.57 -6.17
CA TYR A 32 9.62 -14.03 -6.46
C TYR A 32 9.53 -13.56 -7.91
N LYS A 33 8.39 -13.82 -8.54
CA LYS A 33 8.03 -13.20 -9.81
C LYS A 33 7.36 -11.87 -9.49
N PHE A 34 7.71 -10.82 -10.20
CA PHE A 34 7.14 -9.50 -10.00
C PHE A 34 7.29 -8.64 -11.25
N GLU A 35 6.44 -7.65 -11.36
CA GLU A 35 6.57 -6.51 -12.26
C GLU A 35 6.70 -5.24 -11.42
N TRP A 36 7.27 -4.19 -11.95
CA TRP A 36 7.37 -2.93 -11.23
C TRP A 36 7.29 -1.73 -12.18
N GLY A 37 6.86 -0.61 -11.65
CA GLY A 37 6.75 0.63 -12.36
C GLY A 37 6.53 1.80 -11.42
N TYR A 38 6.22 2.94 -11.97
CA TYR A 38 5.86 4.15 -11.24
C TYR A 38 4.39 4.42 -11.48
N PHE A 39 3.58 4.11 -10.49
CA PHE A 39 2.14 4.25 -10.54
C PHE A 39 1.64 5.08 -9.36
N GLY A 40 0.39 5.47 -9.44
CA GLY A 40 -0.24 6.23 -8.38
C GLY A 40 0.01 7.72 -8.50
N GLN A 41 -0.57 8.41 -7.55
CA GLN A 41 -0.55 9.86 -7.46
C GLN A 41 -0.26 10.21 -6.01
N HIS A 42 0.75 10.99 -5.79
CA HIS A 42 1.08 11.46 -4.46
C HIS A 42 1.33 12.95 -4.46
N TYR A 43 0.82 13.64 -3.45
CA TYR A 43 1.01 15.07 -3.30
C TYR A 43 2.25 15.33 -2.46
N ILE A 44 3.22 16.07 -3.01
CA ILE A 44 4.42 16.45 -2.28
C ILE A 44 4.31 17.90 -1.87
N LYS A 45 4.40 18.14 -0.56
CA LYS A 45 4.52 19.47 0.03
C LYS A 45 5.95 19.73 0.48
N HIS A 46 6.38 20.97 0.30
CA HIS A 46 7.62 21.48 0.86
C HIS A 46 7.35 22.86 1.47
N ASN A 47 7.74 23.09 2.72
CA ASN A 47 7.51 24.33 3.46
C ASN A 47 6.03 24.80 3.40
N ASN A 48 5.09 23.88 3.64
CA ASN A 48 3.64 24.11 3.56
C ASN A 48 3.10 24.50 2.16
N ASN A 49 3.92 24.51 1.14
CA ASN A 49 3.51 24.75 -0.25
C ASN A 49 3.51 23.46 -1.06
N TRP A 50 2.58 23.36 -2.00
CA TRP A 50 2.58 22.25 -2.95
C TRP A 50 3.77 22.37 -3.89
N LEU A 51 4.65 21.37 -3.86
CA LEU A 51 5.78 21.27 -4.76
C LEU A 51 5.39 20.56 -6.06
N VAL A 52 4.60 19.48 -5.92
CA VAL A 52 4.04 18.70 -7.03
C VAL A 52 2.67 18.17 -6.61
N GLU A 53 1.68 18.29 -7.49
CA GLU A 53 0.33 17.76 -7.25
C GLU A 53 0.21 16.27 -7.59
N TYR A 54 1.03 15.79 -8.54
CA TYR A 54 1.05 14.40 -8.96
C TYR A 54 2.48 13.89 -8.97
N PHE A 55 2.75 12.96 -8.12
CA PHE A 55 4.06 12.34 -8.02
C PHE A 55 3.91 10.82 -8.12
N PRO A 56 4.42 10.19 -9.18
CA PRO A 56 4.34 8.74 -9.31
C PRO A 56 5.25 8.08 -8.27
N ILE A 57 4.69 7.17 -7.52
CA ILE A 57 5.43 6.37 -6.53
C ILE A 57 5.85 5.03 -7.14
N PRO A 58 6.97 4.44 -6.68
CA PRO A 58 7.33 3.09 -7.06
C PRO A 58 6.28 2.09 -6.55
N VAL A 59 5.81 1.23 -7.45
CA VAL A 59 4.89 0.12 -7.13
C VAL A 59 5.45 -1.17 -7.73
N ILE A 60 5.45 -2.22 -6.94
CA ILE A 60 5.93 -3.55 -7.30
C ILE A 60 4.74 -4.51 -7.18
N ASP A 61 4.27 -5.02 -8.31
CA ASP A 61 3.27 -6.11 -8.33
C ASP A 61 3.98 -7.44 -8.13
N VAL A 62 3.70 -8.10 -7.03
CA VAL A 62 4.24 -9.42 -6.70
C VAL A 62 3.30 -10.49 -7.25
N ASN A 63 3.34 -10.68 -8.55
CA ASN A 63 2.72 -11.76 -9.33
C ASN A 63 1.28 -12.15 -8.91
N GLY A 64 0.42 -11.15 -8.78
CA GLY A 64 -0.99 -11.33 -8.40
C GLY A 64 -1.23 -11.71 -6.93
N ILE A 65 -0.19 -11.63 -6.10
CA ILE A 65 -0.31 -11.80 -4.64
C ILE A 65 -0.70 -10.46 -4.02
N CYS A 66 0.11 -9.44 -4.22
CA CYS A 66 -0.10 -8.10 -3.68
C CYS A 66 0.69 -7.06 -4.47
N GLU A 67 0.38 -5.80 -4.25
CA GLU A 67 1.17 -4.67 -4.70
C GLU A 67 1.96 -4.10 -3.51
N ILE A 68 3.25 -3.82 -3.69
CA ILE A 68 4.08 -3.13 -2.71
C ILE A 68 4.32 -1.72 -3.25
N GLY A 69 3.78 -0.73 -2.59
CA GLY A 69 4.02 0.68 -2.92
C GLY A 69 4.94 1.33 -1.88
N ILE A 70 5.66 2.36 -2.31
CA ILE A 70 6.61 3.08 -1.45
C ILE A 70 6.32 4.56 -1.56
N ASP A 71 5.79 5.14 -0.51
CA ASP A 71 5.60 6.58 -0.40
C ASP A 71 6.67 7.25 0.48
N LEU A 72 6.48 8.51 0.86
CA LEU A 72 7.46 9.27 1.63
C LEU A 72 7.58 8.82 3.09
N GLU A 73 6.57 8.16 3.62
CA GLU A 73 6.48 7.84 5.05
C GLU A 73 6.37 6.33 5.28
N HIS A 74 5.83 5.59 4.30
CA HIS A 74 5.48 4.19 4.48
C HIS A 74 5.87 3.33 3.28
N ILE A 75 6.02 2.05 3.56
CA ILE A 75 5.83 0.98 2.60
C ILE A 75 4.41 0.47 2.82
N PHE A 76 3.58 0.49 1.80
CA PHE A 76 2.26 -0.11 1.89
C PHE A 76 2.19 -1.39 1.06
N ILE A 77 1.47 -2.37 1.59
CA ILE A 77 1.21 -3.65 0.91
C ILE A 77 -0.28 -3.70 0.67
N GLU A 78 -0.66 -3.66 -0.60
CA GLU A 78 -2.05 -3.63 -1.03
C GLU A 78 -2.46 -4.98 -1.62
N TYR A 79 -3.60 -5.45 -1.17
CA TYR A 79 -4.23 -6.66 -1.67
C TYR A 79 -5.68 -6.40 -2.02
N LYS A 80 -6.08 -6.78 -3.24
CA LYS A 80 -7.46 -6.66 -3.74
C LYS A 80 -8.12 -8.02 -3.83
N MET A 81 -9.37 -8.10 -3.43
CA MET A 81 -10.13 -9.34 -3.44
C MET A 81 -11.61 -9.11 -3.77
N LEU A 82 -12.28 -10.14 -4.26
CA LEU A 82 -13.72 -10.09 -4.45
C LEU A 82 -14.45 -9.91 -3.11
N LYS A 83 -15.56 -9.18 -3.12
CA LYS A 83 -16.41 -8.93 -1.94
C LYS A 83 -16.71 -10.21 -1.16
N GLN A 84 -17.06 -11.30 -1.87
CA GLN A 84 -17.39 -12.58 -1.23
C GLN A 84 -16.20 -13.18 -0.46
N THR A 85 -14.98 -12.96 -0.94
CA THR A 85 -13.76 -13.37 -0.25
C THR A 85 -13.52 -12.49 0.97
N ALA A 86 -13.69 -11.18 0.83
CA ALA A 86 -13.55 -10.22 1.93
C ALA A 86 -14.49 -10.49 3.11
N LEU A 87 -15.72 -10.94 2.84
CA LEU A 87 -16.67 -11.31 3.88
C LEU A 87 -16.24 -12.53 4.71
N LYS A 88 -15.40 -13.40 4.16
CA LYS A 88 -14.81 -14.56 4.84
C LYS A 88 -13.47 -14.25 5.48
N TYR A 89 -12.86 -13.14 5.13
CA TYR A 89 -11.54 -12.74 5.56
C TYR A 89 -11.49 -12.47 7.07
N ASP A 90 -10.40 -12.85 7.73
CA ASP A 90 -10.21 -12.65 9.16
C ASP A 90 -9.39 -11.40 9.46
N PHE A 91 -10.04 -10.25 9.46
CA PHE A 91 -9.40 -8.96 9.73
C PHE A 91 -8.72 -8.87 11.11
N ASN A 92 -9.09 -9.72 12.08
CA ASN A 92 -8.47 -9.72 13.39
C ASN A 92 -6.97 -10.03 13.32
N LYS A 93 -6.54 -10.81 12.32
CA LYS A 93 -5.11 -11.13 12.14
C LYS A 93 -4.27 -9.94 11.70
N LEU A 94 -4.90 -8.88 11.19
CA LEU A 94 -4.22 -7.68 10.75
C LEU A 94 -4.07 -6.61 11.84
N THR A 95 -4.63 -6.81 13.04
CA THR A 95 -4.63 -5.80 14.11
C THR A 95 -3.25 -5.43 14.64
N LYS A 96 -2.23 -6.24 14.36
CA LYS A 96 -0.84 -5.90 14.66
C LYS A 96 -0.22 -4.87 13.71
N TYR A 97 -0.92 -4.57 12.60
CA TYR A 97 -0.52 -3.56 11.62
C TYR A 97 -1.44 -2.34 11.69
N LYS A 98 -0.94 -1.20 11.25
CA LYS A 98 -1.81 -0.13 10.77
C LYS A 98 -2.33 -0.58 9.41
N PHE A 99 -3.65 -0.63 9.22
CA PHE A 99 -4.23 -1.05 7.96
C PHE A 99 -5.52 -0.29 7.65
N GLU A 100 -5.91 -0.31 6.39
CA GLU A 100 -7.16 0.23 5.87
C GLU A 100 -7.89 -0.84 5.06
N VAL A 101 -9.22 -0.78 5.06
CA VAL A 101 -10.09 -1.59 4.20
C VAL A 101 -11.01 -0.65 3.45
N TYR A 102 -11.06 -0.76 2.13
CA TYR A 102 -11.76 0.18 1.27
C TYR A 102 -12.43 -0.52 0.07
N GLY A 103 -13.43 0.14 -0.52
CA GLY A 103 -14.05 -0.28 -1.77
C GLY A 103 -13.19 0.12 -2.97
N VAL A 104 -12.90 -0.84 -3.87
CA VAL A 104 -12.00 -0.60 -5.01
C VAL A 104 -12.66 0.26 -6.09
N GLU A 105 -13.96 0.10 -6.32
CA GLU A 105 -14.71 0.88 -7.32
C GLU A 105 -14.96 2.32 -6.85
N ASN A 106 -15.07 2.52 -5.55
CA ASN A 106 -15.25 3.81 -4.92
C ASN A 106 -14.19 4.04 -3.85
N TYR A 107 -13.09 4.64 -4.23
CA TYR A 107 -11.93 4.93 -3.39
C TYR A 107 -12.25 5.73 -2.12
N LEU A 108 -13.37 6.44 -2.07
CA LEU A 108 -13.83 7.19 -0.90
C LEU A 108 -14.67 6.34 0.07
N ASN A 109 -14.96 5.10 -0.31
CA ASN A 109 -15.72 4.18 0.52
C ASN A 109 -14.79 3.39 1.43
N ASP A 110 -14.43 4.01 2.55
CA ASP A 110 -13.62 3.42 3.61
C ASP A 110 -14.51 2.61 4.55
N PHE A 111 -14.25 1.31 4.65
CA PHE A 111 -14.98 0.39 5.54
C PHE A 111 -14.35 0.29 6.92
N TYR A 112 -13.09 0.68 7.06
CA TYR A 112 -12.37 0.69 8.33
C TYR A 112 -12.06 2.11 8.76
N ASN A 113 -12.45 2.40 9.98
CA ASN A 113 -12.10 3.62 10.68
C ASN A 113 -11.57 3.21 12.06
N ALA A 114 -10.56 3.89 12.59
CA ALA A 114 -9.92 3.56 13.86
C ALA A 114 -10.88 3.49 15.07
N GLU A 115 -12.07 4.09 14.96
CA GLU A 115 -13.13 4.04 15.96
C GLU A 115 -14.13 2.89 15.73
N MET A 116 -13.98 2.13 14.65
CA MET A 116 -14.89 1.04 14.32
C MET A 116 -14.47 -0.28 14.92
N ASP A 117 -15.42 -0.98 15.51
CA ASP A 117 -15.30 -2.39 15.84
C ASP A 117 -15.09 -3.21 14.54
N LEU A 118 -14.13 -4.13 14.57
CA LEU A 118 -13.82 -5.03 13.44
C LEU A 118 -15.05 -5.82 12.96
N ASN A 119 -16.01 -6.10 13.82
CA ASN A 119 -17.28 -6.73 13.46
C ASN A 119 -18.13 -5.87 12.50
N ASN A 120 -17.98 -4.54 12.56
CA ASN A 120 -18.73 -3.63 11.70
C ASN A 120 -18.15 -3.56 10.27
N ILE A 121 -16.88 -3.92 10.07
CA ILE A 121 -16.26 -3.94 8.73
C ILE A 121 -17.06 -4.85 7.80
N LYS A 122 -17.35 -6.08 8.22
CA LYS A 122 -18.08 -7.06 7.41
C LYS A 122 -19.51 -6.61 7.08
N SER A 123 -20.20 -6.01 8.04
CA SER A 123 -21.56 -5.48 7.79
C SER A 123 -21.53 -4.36 6.76
N ARG A 124 -20.57 -3.44 6.85
CA ARG A 124 -20.42 -2.36 5.88
C ARG A 124 -20.01 -2.86 4.50
N ILE A 125 -19.10 -3.84 4.43
CA ILE A 125 -18.75 -4.49 3.15
C ILE A 125 -20.01 -5.13 2.55
N LEU A 126 -20.82 -5.83 3.36
CA LEU A 126 -22.04 -6.49 2.90
C LEU A 126 -23.07 -5.50 2.33
N GLU A 127 -23.27 -4.38 3.01
CA GLU A 127 -24.23 -3.33 2.64
C GLU A 127 -23.76 -2.47 1.46
N SER A 128 -22.46 -2.46 1.15
CA SER A 128 -21.90 -1.68 0.05
C SER A 128 -22.28 -2.24 -1.32
N GLU A 129 -22.22 -1.40 -2.35
CA GLU A 129 -22.37 -1.81 -3.76
C GLU A 129 -21.05 -2.28 -4.39
N GLU A 130 -19.97 -2.28 -3.63
CA GLU A 130 -18.64 -2.67 -4.11
C GLU A 130 -18.60 -4.14 -4.54
N LYS A 131 -17.90 -4.43 -5.63
CA LYS A 131 -17.63 -5.80 -6.10
C LYS A 131 -16.30 -6.31 -5.59
N GLU A 132 -15.35 -5.40 -5.42
CA GLU A 132 -14.00 -5.68 -4.93
C GLU A 132 -13.67 -4.83 -3.71
N VAL A 133 -12.88 -5.41 -2.83
CA VAL A 133 -12.41 -4.79 -1.58
C VAL A 133 -10.89 -4.80 -1.59
N GLY A 134 -10.31 -3.66 -1.27
CA GLY A 134 -8.87 -3.49 -1.06
C GLY A 134 -8.53 -3.50 0.42
N ILE A 135 -7.37 -4.04 0.73
CA ILE A 135 -6.73 -3.97 2.04
C ILE A 135 -5.35 -3.38 1.83
N SER A 136 -5.01 -2.33 2.56
CA SER A 136 -3.65 -1.77 2.60
C SER A 136 -3.09 -1.89 3.99
N ILE A 137 -1.91 -2.51 4.13
CA ILE A 137 -1.10 -2.52 5.35
C ILE A 137 -0.01 -1.47 5.21
N PHE A 138 0.20 -0.67 6.24
CA PHE A 138 1.23 0.37 6.29
C PHE A 138 2.37 -0.06 7.21
N LEU A 139 3.58 -0.08 6.66
CA LEU A 139 4.81 -0.41 7.36
C LEU A 139 5.73 0.81 7.37
N ASP A 140 6.62 0.87 8.36
CA ASP A 140 7.67 1.89 8.38
C ASP A 140 8.56 1.78 7.13
N ILE A 141 8.98 2.90 6.56
CA ILE A 141 9.81 2.93 5.36
C ILE A 141 11.17 2.24 5.55
N GLU A 142 11.69 2.23 6.76
CA GLU A 142 12.98 1.62 7.13
C GLU A 142 12.87 0.15 7.54
N ILE A 143 11.67 -0.44 7.48
CA ILE A 143 11.45 -1.84 7.90
C ILE A 143 12.32 -2.81 7.09
N CYS A 144 12.79 -3.89 7.70
CA CYS A 144 13.58 -4.89 7.00
C CYS A 144 12.73 -5.70 6.01
N PHE A 145 13.39 -6.30 5.02
CA PHE A 145 12.68 -7.07 3.99
C PHE A 145 11.98 -8.32 4.54
N ASP A 146 12.54 -8.95 5.56
CA ASP A 146 11.93 -10.13 6.20
C ASP A 146 10.57 -9.79 6.81
N ASP A 147 10.42 -8.61 7.41
CA ASP A 147 9.14 -8.15 7.94
C ASP A 147 8.13 -7.81 6.83
N ILE A 148 8.59 -7.33 5.68
CA ILE A 148 7.74 -7.18 4.49
C ILE A 148 7.22 -8.56 4.04
N LEU A 149 8.08 -9.57 3.99
CA LEU A 149 7.66 -10.94 3.65
C LEU A 149 6.67 -11.51 4.65
N VAL A 150 6.84 -11.24 5.95
CA VAL A 150 5.88 -11.64 6.98
C VAL A 150 4.53 -10.99 6.73
N ALA A 151 4.49 -9.68 6.45
CA ALA A 151 3.25 -8.97 6.19
C ALA A 151 2.54 -9.51 4.92
N ILE A 152 3.27 -9.82 3.85
CA ILE A 152 2.71 -10.47 2.65
C ILE A 152 2.06 -11.81 3.00
N LYS A 153 2.75 -12.65 3.78
CA LYS A 153 2.23 -13.96 4.21
C LYS A 153 0.99 -13.82 5.09
N ASP A 154 0.99 -12.84 6.00
CA ASP A 154 -0.15 -12.60 6.87
C ASP A 154 -1.40 -12.19 6.06
N ILE A 155 -1.24 -11.36 5.03
CA ILE A 155 -2.35 -11.03 4.13
C ILE A 155 -2.87 -12.30 3.41
N GLU A 156 -1.99 -13.15 2.93
CA GLU A 156 -2.39 -14.39 2.25
C GLU A 156 -3.09 -15.39 3.18
N LEU A 157 -2.60 -15.55 4.42
CA LEU A 157 -3.14 -16.49 5.40
C LEU A 157 -4.52 -16.11 5.94
N CYS A 158 -4.97 -14.89 5.69
CA CYS A 158 -6.31 -14.43 6.08
C CYS A 158 -7.40 -14.83 5.06
N ARG A 159 -7.03 -15.47 3.95
CA ARG A 159 -7.95 -15.97 2.92
C ARG A 159 -8.82 -17.12 3.41
#